data_4a9d7bc080bb38a9ac6606cd170ef336
#
_entry.id   4a9d7bc080bb38a9ac6606cd170ef336
#
_cell.length_a   1.000
_cell.length_b   1.000
_cell.length_c   1.000
_cell.angle_alpha   90.00
_cell.angle_beta   90.00
_cell.angle_gamma   90.00
#
_symmetry.space_group_name_H-M   'P 1'
#
loop_
_entity.id
_entity.type
_entity.pdbx_description
1 polymer ?
#
loop_
_entity_poly.entity_id
_entity_poly.type
_entity_poly.pdbx_seq_one_letter_code
_entity_poly.pdbx_strand_id
1 'polypeptide(L)'
;MDRILTLMGGIFWIITYIEIIRCGIRDKTCSMPLIAIGLNFSWELLFLINNKFNDIKILFIINVIWIILDVVIGYLYFKYNGKNFKKKKYFIPYSILFLITGFVFEFAFHLEYDGKIAASSCASFFQNAVMSILFFNQRFLEGKTKGQSLLLALSKMLGTLFMVIAKSVFLYINAFILAIGIICYTFDVLYVLCFLKKNSNKVNLLRG
;
A
#
# COMPACT_ATOMS: atom_id res chain seq x y z
N MET A 1 -13.17 -14.88 -14.20
CA MET A 1 -13.62 -14.00 -13.09
C MET A 1 -12.43 -13.47 -12.31
N ASP A 2 -11.46 -14.28 -11.94
CA ASP A 2 -10.22 -13.91 -11.26
C ASP A 2 -9.42 -12.78 -11.94
N ARG A 3 -9.26 -12.84 -13.27
CA ARG A 3 -8.56 -11.82 -14.06
C ARG A 3 -9.25 -10.45 -14.00
N ILE A 4 -10.58 -10.42 -14.07
CA ILE A 4 -11.36 -9.18 -13.99
C ILE A 4 -11.22 -8.56 -12.61
N LEU A 5 -11.34 -9.36 -11.54
CA LEU A 5 -11.17 -8.90 -10.17
C LEU A 5 -9.75 -8.40 -9.91
N THR A 6 -8.72 -9.11 -10.42
CA THR A 6 -7.33 -8.68 -10.33
C THR A 6 -7.10 -7.34 -11.05
N LEU A 7 -7.70 -7.17 -12.24
CA LEU A 7 -7.63 -5.90 -12.98
C LEU A 7 -8.30 -4.76 -12.22
N MET A 8 -9.51 -4.99 -11.68
CA MET A 8 -10.21 -4.01 -10.87
C MET A 8 -9.39 -3.62 -9.63
N GLY A 9 -8.85 -4.61 -8.91
CA GLY A 9 -7.95 -4.37 -7.80
C GLY A 9 -6.75 -3.53 -8.19
N GLY A 10 -6.12 -3.85 -9.33
CA GLY A 10 -4.98 -3.08 -9.87
C GLY A 10 -5.32 -1.62 -10.17
N ILE A 11 -6.48 -1.37 -10.77
CA ILE A 11 -6.96 0.00 -11.05
C ILE A 11 -7.19 0.78 -9.76
N PHE A 12 -7.85 0.17 -8.76
CA PHE A 12 -8.07 0.85 -7.47
C PHE A 12 -6.76 1.15 -6.73
N TRP A 13 -5.74 0.29 -6.86
CA TRP A 13 -4.41 0.57 -6.33
C TRP A 13 -3.72 1.72 -7.07
N ILE A 14 -3.86 1.83 -8.40
CA ILE A 14 -3.37 3.01 -9.16
C ILE A 14 -4.04 4.29 -8.63
N ILE A 15 -5.36 4.28 -8.43
CA ILE A 15 -6.09 5.42 -7.85
C ILE A 15 -5.55 5.76 -6.45
N THR A 16 -5.29 4.75 -5.64
CA THR A 16 -4.71 4.91 -4.29
C THR A 16 -3.35 5.62 -4.35
N TYR A 17 -2.45 5.20 -5.22
CA TYR A 17 -1.12 5.80 -5.36
C TYR A 17 -1.19 7.24 -5.90
N ILE A 18 -2.01 7.48 -6.91
CA ILE A 18 -2.26 8.83 -7.43
C ILE A 18 -2.78 9.74 -6.30
N GLU A 19 -3.66 9.23 -5.46
CA GLU A 19 -4.25 9.99 -4.37
C GLU A 19 -3.24 10.26 -3.24
N ILE A 20 -2.34 9.31 -2.93
CA ILE A 20 -1.19 9.52 -2.04
C ILE A 20 -0.32 10.67 -2.56
N ILE A 21 0.00 10.66 -3.85
CA ILE A 21 0.81 11.70 -4.51
C ILE A 21 0.09 13.05 -4.46
N ARG A 22 -1.19 13.09 -4.85
CA ARG A 22 -2.01 14.32 -4.84
C ARG A 22 -2.08 14.95 -3.46
N CYS A 23 -2.41 14.14 -2.45
CA CYS A 23 -2.46 14.60 -1.05
C CYS A 23 -1.06 14.98 -0.54
N GLY A 24 -0.04 14.24 -0.93
CA GLY A 24 1.34 14.51 -0.57
C GLY A 24 1.85 15.87 -1.06
N ILE A 25 1.54 16.22 -2.32
CA ILE A 25 1.89 17.52 -2.91
C ILE A 25 1.10 18.65 -2.24
N ARG A 26 -0.22 18.46 -2.06
CA ARG A 26 -1.11 19.45 -1.43
C ARG A 26 -0.66 19.78 0.00
N ASP A 27 -0.39 18.77 0.79
CA ASP A 27 -0.13 18.91 2.23
C ASP A 27 1.36 18.97 2.58
N LYS A 28 2.25 18.90 1.55
CA LYS A 28 3.72 18.88 1.68
C LYS A 28 4.21 17.81 2.67
N THR A 29 3.71 16.60 2.51
CA THR A 29 4.05 15.43 3.33
C THR A 29 3.84 14.15 2.53
N CYS A 30 4.53 13.07 2.88
CA CYS A 30 4.21 11.72 2.38
C CYS A 30 3.55 10.94 3.52
N SER A 31 2.32 10.47 3.30
CA SER A 31 1.58 9.68 4.27
C SER A 31 1.89 8.19 4.20
N MET A 32 2.44 7.71 3.08
CA MET A 32 2.81 6.31 2.95
C MET A 32 3.95 5.99 3.93
N PRO A 33 3.79 4.97 4.80
CA PRO A 33 4.83 4.60 5.75
C PRO A 33 6.09 4.14 5.03
N LEU A 34 7.27 4.55 5.54
CA LEU A 34 8.56 4.28 4.89
C LEU A 34 8.79 2.78 4.62
N ILE A 35 8.47 1.93 5.59
CA ILE A 35 8.62 0.48 5.42
C ILE A 35 7.70 -0.05 4.30
N ALA A 36 6.50 0.50 4.16
CA ALA A 36 5.59 0.12 3.09
C ALA A 36 6.13 0.57 1.71
N ILE A 37 6.76 1.76 1.62
CA ILE A 37 7.44 2.19 0.39
C ILE A 37 8.53 1.19 0.02
N GLY A 38 9.36 0.79 1.00
CA GLY A 38 10.45 -0.18 0.75
C GLY A 38 9.95 -1.55 0.31
N LEU A 39 8.94 -2.09 0.98
CA LEU A 39 8.34 -3.39 0.64
C LEU A 39 7.68 -3.36 -0.74
N ASN A 40 6.82 -2.38 -1.01
CA ASN A 40 6.10 -2.28 -2.29
C ASN A 40 7.05 -2.14 -3.47
N PHE A 41 7.93 -1.14 -3.43
CA PHE A 41 8.90 -0.91 -4.50
C PHE A 41 9.75 -2.15 -4.77
N SER A 42 10.21 -2.83 -3.72
CA SER A 42 11.05 -4.04 -3.85
C SER A 42 10.28 -5.19 -4.46
N TRP A 43 9.04 -5.41 -4.03
CA TRP A 43 8.17 -6.44 -4.59
C TRP A 43 7.89 -6.19 -6.08
N GLU A 44 7.51 -4.97 -6.44
CA GLU A 44 7.21 -4.59 -7.82
C GLU A 44 8.44 -4.73 -8.72
N LEU A 45 9.62 -4.29 -8.24
CA LEU A 45 10.89 -4.41 -8.95
C LEU A 45 11.29 -5.87 -9.20
N LEU A 46 11.24 -6.73 -8.18
CA LEU A 46 11.55 -8.15 -8.29
C LEU A 46 10.59 -8.86 -9.25
N PHE A 47 9.32 -8.48 -9.22
CA PHE A 47 8.33 -9.00 -10.17
C PHE A 47 8.60 -8.59 -11.60
N LEU A 48 9.01 -7.33 -11.82
CA LEU A 48 9.35 -6.82 -13.14
C LEU A 48 10.58 -7.56 -13.72
N ILE A 49 11.64 -7.72 -12.90
CA ILE A 49 12.89 -8.37 -13.33
C ILE A 49 12.65 -9.85 -13.68
N ASN A 50 11.85 -10.54 -12.88
CA ASN A 50 11.61 -11.99 -13.07
C ASN A 50 10.57 -12.32 -14.15
N ASN A 51 10.05 -11.31 -14.85
CA ASN A 51 9.14 -11.48 -16.00
C ASN A 51 7.92 -12.39 -15.74
N LYS A 52 7.50 -12.55 -14.49
CA LYS A 52 6.39 -13.47 -14.11
C LYS A 52 5.01 -13.04 -14.63
N PHE A 53 4.90 -11.86 -15.26
CA PHE A 53 3.68 -11.35 -15.90
C PHE A 53 3.65 -11.51 -17.42
N ASN A 54 4.62 -12.20 -18.03
CA ASN A 54 4.71 -12.30 -19.50
C ASN A 54 3.46 -12.87 -20.16
N ASP A 55 2.75 -13.74 -19.47
CA ASP A 55 1.52 -14.36 -19.99
C ASP A 55 0.31 -13.41 -19.97
N ILE A 56 0.38 -12.29 -19.22
CA ILE A 56 -0.71 -11.33 -19.08
C ILE A 56 -0.15 -9.90 -19.21
N LYS A 57 0.00 -9.44 -20.45
CA LYS A 57 0.55 -8.11 -20.78
C LYS A 57 -0.04 -6.96 -19.96
N ILE A 58 -1.33 -7.03 -19.61
CA ILE A 58 -1.99 -5.97 -18.85
C ILE A 58 -1.51 -5.89 -17.40
N LEU A 59 -1.20 -7.03 -16.75
CA LEU A 59 -0.65 -7.02 -15.40
C LEU A 59 0.79 -6.49 -15.37
N PHE A 60 1.55 -6.78 -16.42
CA PHE A 60 2.86 -6.18 -16.60
C PHE A 60 2.78 -4.64 -16.70
N ILE A 61 1.87 -4.12 -17.52
CA ILE A 61 1.65 -2.67 -17.66
C ILE A 61 1.24 -2.05 -16.32
N ILE A 62 0.34 -2.67 -15.57
CA ILE A 62 -0.08 -2.21 -14.25
C ILE A 62 1.11 -2.16 -13.30
N ASN A 63 1.96 -3.19 -13.27
CA ASN A 63 3.13 -3.23 -12.41
C ASN A 63 4.15 -2.12 -12.77
N VAL A 64 4.36 -1.86 -14.06
CA VAL A 64 5.21 -0.73 -14.50
C VAL A 64 4.63 0.62 -14.03
N ILE A 65 3.31 0.79 -14.09
CA ILE A 65 2.65 2.00 -13.59
C ILE A 65 2.88 2.12 -12.08
N TRP A 66 2.73 1.05 -11.31
CA TRP A 66 2.95 1.08 -9.88
C TRP A 66 4.38 1.47 -9.51
N ILE A 67 5.40 0.87 -10.15
CA ILE A 67 6.81 1.25 -9.94
C ILE A 67 7.04 2.76 -10.17
N ILE A 68 6.50 3.29 -11.27
CA ILE A 68 6.64 4.73 -11.57
C ILE A 68 6.00 5.57 -10.45
N LEU A 69 4.81 5.19 -9.99
CA LEU A 69 4.13 5.90 -8.91
C LEU A 69 4.87 5.77 -7.58
N ASP A 70 5.44 4.60 -7.26
CA ASP A 70 6.22 4.40 -6.04
C ASP A 70 7.53 5.21 -6.04
N VAL A 71 8.18 5.36 -7.19
CA VAL A 71 9.34 6.28 -7.33
C VAL A 71 8.93 7.72 -6.98
N VAL A 72 7.77 8.17 -7.47
CA VAL A 72 7.24 9.51 -7.15
C VAL A 72 6.90 9.62 -5.66
N ILE A 73 6.28 8.61 -5.07
CA ILE A 73 5.96 8.57 -3.63
C ILE A 73 7.24 8.60 -2.80
N GLY A 74 8.25 7.82 -3.16
CA GLY A 74 9.57 7.84 -2.53
C GLY A 74 10.24 9.23 -2.61
N TYR A 75 10.20 9.86 -3.80
CA TYR A 75 10.68 11.24 -3.95
C TYR A 75 9.96 12.21 -3.01
N LEU A 76 8.62 12.14 -2.91
CA LEU A 76 7.87 13.00 -2.00
C LEU A 76 8.21 12.75 -0.52
N TYR A 77 8.47 11.49 -0.15
CA TYR A 77 8.94 11.14 1.18
C TYR A 77 10.25 11.85 1.53
N PHE A 78 11.28 11.71 0.68
CA PHE A 78 12.56 12.36 0.90
C PHE A 78 12.47 13.89 0.86
N LYS A 79 11.63 14.45 0.00
CA LYS A 79 11.45 15.90 -0.15
C LYS A 79 10.78 16.54 1.06
N TYR A 80 9.79 15.87 1.67
CA TYR A 80 8.93 16.54 2.65
C TYR A 80 9.12 16.02 4.09
N ASN A 81 9.33 14.72 4.30
CA ASN A 81 9.26 14.13 5.63
C ASN A 81 10.50 14.42 6.50
N GLY A 82 11.65 14.70 5.87
CA GLY A 82 12.89 15.06 6.59
C GLY A 82 12.78 16.31 7.46
N LYS A 83 11.91 17.27 7.08
CA LYS A 83 11.73 18.52 7.84
C LYS A 83 11.17 18.28 9.24
N ASN A 84 10.32 17.29 9.40
CA ASN A 84 9.63 16.96 10.64
C ASN A 84 10.28 15.78 11.39
N PHE A 85 11.41 15.28 10.89
CA PHE A 85 12.10 14.15 11.52
C PHE A 85 12.84 14.64 12.78
N LYS A 86 12.57 14.00 13.93
CA LYS A 86 13.09 14.45 15.26
C LYS A 86 14.62 14.62 15.29
N LYS A 87 15.34 13.68 14.65
CA LYS A 87 16.82 13.70 14.60
C LYS A 87 17.27 13.85 13.14
N LYS A 88 17.18 15.07 12.60
CA LYS A 88 17.38 15.38 11.17
C LYS A 88 18.62 14.76 10.54
N LYS A 89 19.76 14.71 11.25
CA LYS A 89 21.02 14.13 10.75
C LYS A 89 20.90 12.63 10.45
N TYR A 90 19.98 11.93 11.08
CA TYR A 90 19.76 10.50 10.88
C TYR A 90 18.63 10.21 9.89
N PHE A 91 17.96 11.21 9.34
CA PHE A 91 16.84 11.00 8.42
C PHE A 91 17.23 10.15 7.22
N ILE A 92 18.30 10.52 6.53
CA ILE A 92 18.77 9.79 5.33
C ILE A 92 19.22 8.37 5.67
N PRO A 93 20.21 8.15 6.60
CA PRO A 93 20.64 6.79 6.91
C PRO A 93 19.52 5.91 7.46
N TYR A 94 18.63 6.46 8.28
CA TYR A 94 17.43 5.75 8.73
C TYR A 94 16.53 5.33 7.56
N SER A 95 16.28 6.25 6.63
CA SER A 95 15.42 5.99 5.48
C SER A 95 16.02 4.93 4.56
N ILE A 96 17.32 5.00 4.29
CA ILE A 96 18.03 4.01 3.48
C ILE A 96 17.99 2.64 4.17
N LEU A 97 18.20 2.57 5.48
CA LEU A 97 18.13 1.31 6.24
C LEU A 97 16.77 0.63 6.07
N PHE A 98 15.66 1.40 6.17
CA PHE A 98 14.31 0.83 5.99
C PHE A 98 14.03 0.37 4.56
N LEU A 99 14.51 1.10 3.55
CA LEU A 99 14.40 0.68 2.15
C LEU A 99 15.18 -0.61 1.90
N ILE A 100 16.43 -0.70 2.41
CA ILE A 100 17.24 -1.93 2.32
C ILE A 100 16.56 -3.07 3.07
N THR A 101 15.99 -2.83 4.24
CA THR A 101 15.25 -3.85 5.00
C THR A 101 14.08 -4.40 4.19
N GLY A 102 13.29 -3.53 3.55
CA GLY A 102 12.21 -3.95 2.66
C GLY A 102 12.73 -4.79 1.49
N PHE A 103 13.82 -4.35 0.85
CA PHE A 103 14.43 -5.09 -0.26
C PHE A 103 14.96 -6.47 0.17
N VAL A 104 15.70 -6.54 1.27
CA VAL A 104 16.25 -7.80 1.79
C VAL A 104 15.13 -8.78 2.13
N PHE A 105 14.04 -8.29 2.76
CA PHE A 105 12.89 -9.11 3.09
C PHE A 105 12.22 -9.68 1.84
N GLU A 106 11.89 -8.84 0.86
CA GLU A 106 11.24 -9.27 -0.39
C GLU A 106 12.16 -10.18 -1.22
N PHE A 107 13.46 -9.89 -1.26
CA PHE A 107 14.43 -10.69 -1.98
C PHE A 107 14.63 -12.09 -1.34
N ALA A 108 14.73 -12.15 0.00
CA ALA A 108 14.81 -13.42 0.73
C ALA A 108 13.55 -14.25 0.51
N PHE A 109 12.36 -13.61 0.59
CA PHE A 109 11.10 -14.26 0.31
C PHE A 109 11.03 -14.78 -1.13
N HIS A 110 11.52 -14.00 -2.09
CA HIS A 110 11.59 -14.38 -3.49
C HIS A 110 12.51 -15.60 -3.71
N LEU A 111 13.68 -15.63 -3.09
CA LEU A 111 14.63 -16.75 -3.21
C LEU A 111 14.06 -18.05 -2.62
N GLU A 112 13.44 -17.98 -1.44
CA GLU A 112 12.92 -19.17 -0.75
C GLU A 112 11.71 -19.76 -1.46
N TYR A 113 10.87 -18.92 -2.05
CA TYR A 113 9.59 -19.32 -2.63
C TYR A 113 9.53 -19.14 -4.16
N ASP A 114 10.66 -19.00 -4.83
CA ASP A 114 10.69 -18.81 -6.27
C ASP A 114 9.99 -19.98 -7.01
N GLY A 115 9.24 -19.61 -8.07
CA GLY A 115 8.45 -20.57 -8.84
C GLY A 115 7.08 -20.94 -8.22
N LYS A 116 6.80 -20.60 -6.97
CA LYS A 116 5.48 -20.79 -6.35
C LYS A 116 4.64 -19.54 -6.55
N ILE A 117 3.66 -19.58 -7.44
CA ILE A 117 2.77 -18.41 -7.74
C ILE A 117 2.06 -17.91 -6.48
N ALA A 118 1.74 -18.80 -5.52
CA ALA A 118 1.16 -18.41 -4.24
C ALA A 118 2.11 -17.55 -3.38
N ALA A 119 3.41 -17.73 -3.51
CA ALA A 119 4.41 -17.02 -2.71
C ALA A 119 4.39 -15.51 -2.94
N SER A 120 4.34 -15.10 -4.21
CA SER A 120 4.25 -13.68 -4.55
C SER A 120 2.98 -13.02 -4.02
N SER A 121 1.88 -13.77 -4.04
CA SER A 121 0.63 -13.30 -3.44
C SER A 121 0.75 -13.21 -1.91
N CYS A 122 1.41 -14.16 -1.25
CA CYS A 122 1.66 -14.10 0.19
C CYS A 122 2.47 -12.85 0.57
N ALA A 123 3.56 -12.55 -0.16
CA ALA A 123 4.37 -11.37 0.08
C ALA A 123 3.56 -10.08 -0.12
N SER A 124 2.81 -9.97 -1.23
CA SER A 124 1.98 -8.80 -1.51
C SER A 124 0.87 -8.57 -0.46
N PHE A 125 0.26 -9.62 0.06
CA PHE A 125 -0.71 -9.49 1.14
C PHE A 125 -0.07 -9.13 2.47
N PHE A 126 1.11 -9.67 2.77
CA PHE A 126 1.86 -9.31 3.97
C PHE A 126 2.23 -7.82 3.97
N GLN A 127 2.82 -7.32 2.90
CA GLN A 127 3.15 -5.89 2.80
C GLN A 127 1.90 -5.00 2.86
N ASN A 128 0.77 -5.42 2.26
CA ASN A 128 -0.49 -4.71 2.37
C ASN A 128 -1.03 -4.70 3.80
N ALA A 129 -0.89 -5.80 4.56
CA ALA A 129 -1.27 -5.83 5.98
C ALA A 129 -0.46 -4.81 6.79
N VAL A 130 0.87 -4.78 6.60
CA VAL A 130 1.73 -3.77 7.22
C VAL A 130 1.27 -2.36 6.86
N MET A 131 0.99 -2.11 5.59
CA MET A 131 0.51 -0.81 5.12
C MET A 131 -0.85 -0.44 5.75
N SER A 132 -1.82 -1.36 5.76
CA SER A 132 -3.17 -1.11 6.29
C SER A 132 -3.15 -0.77 7.78
N ILE A 133 -2.39 -1.55 8.57
CA ILE A 133 -2.21 -1.31 10.01
C ILE A 133 -1.56 0.07 10.23
N LEU A 134 -0.52 0.41 9.49
CA LEU A 134 0.20 1.66 9.67
C LEU A 134 -0.61 2.89 9.23
N PHE A 135 -1.40 2.83 8.16
CA PHE A 135 -2.31 3.90 7.78
C PHE A 135 -3.39 4.13 8.83
N PHE A 136 -3.99 3.05 9.35
CA PHE A 136 -4.94 3.13 10.44
C PHE A 136 -4.31 3.75 11.69
N ASN A 137 -3.13 3.27 12.12
CA ASN A 137 -2.43 3.80 13.29
C ASN A 137 -2.11 5.29 13.13
N GLN A 138 -1.60 5.71 11.99
CA GLN A 138 -1.33 7.12 11.70
C GLN A 138 -2.59 7.97 11.87
N ARG A 139 -3.74 7.48 11.41
CA ARG A 139 -4.99 8.23 11.47
C ARG A 139 -5.63 8.19 12.84
N PHE A 140 -5.72 7.01 13.44
CA PHE A 140 -6.44 6.75 14.68
C PHE A 140 -5.63 7.12 15.92
N LEU A 141 -4.39 6.60 16.04
CA LEU A 141 -3.56 6.80 17.23
C LEU A 141 -2.77 8.11 17.17
N GLU A 142 -2.19 8.43 16.03
CA GLU A 142 -1.33 9.61 15.90
C GLU A 142 -2.11 10.87 15.47
N GLY A 143 -3.40 10.74 15.16
CA GLY A 143 -4.26 11.85 14.73
C GLY A 143 -3.83 12.53 13.43
N LYS A 144 -2.94 11.93 12.66
CA LYS A 144 -2.45 12.48 11.39
C LYS A 144 -3.58 12.61 10.38
N THR A 145 -3.71 13.80 9.80
CA THR A 145 -4.73 14.10 8.78
C THR A 145 -4.13 14.55 7.45
N LYS A 146 -2.90 15.08 7.49
CA LYS A 146 -2.17 15.55 6.31
C LYS A 146 -1.71 14.38 5.47
N GLY A 147 -1.74 14.56 4.15
CA GLY A 147 -1.35 13.53 3.19
C GLY A 147 -2.39 12.42 2.99
N GLN A 148 -3.55 12.54 3.62
CA GLN A 148 -4.60 11.52 3.61
C GLN A 148 -5.94 12.10 3.13
N SER A 149 -6.80 11.24 2.54
CA SER A 149 -8.16 11.61 2.12
C SER A 149 -9.10 10.41 2.23
N LEU A 150 -10.40 10.69 2.19
CA LEU A 150 -11.42 9.64 2.13
C LEU A 150 -11.31 8.82 0.83
N LEU A 151 -10.98 9.48 -0.29
CA LEU A 151 -10.81 8.80 -1.58
C LEU A 151 -9.65 7.79 -1.52
N LEU A 152 -8.52 8.18 -0.89
CA LEU A 152 -7.39 7.28 -0.63
C LEU A 152 -7.85 6.05 0.18
N ALA A 153 -8.59 6.28 1.26
CA ALA A 153 -9.05 5.19 2.13
C ALA A 153 -10.01 4.25 1.40
N LEU A 154 -10.97 4.80 0.65
CA LEU A 154 -11.95 4.01 -0.12
C LEU A 154 -11.30 3.23 -1.27
N SER A 155 -10.44 3.87 -2.05
CA SER A 155 -9.77 3.19 -3.16
C SER A 155 -8.85 2.07 -2.66
N LYS A 156 -8.11 2.29 -1.57
CA LYS A 156 -7.29 1.25 -0.94
C LYS A 156 -8.15 0.07 -0.46
N MET A 157 -9.24 0.35 0.25
CA MET A 157 -10.17 -0.68 0.73
C MET A 157 -10.75 -1.51 -0.42
N LEU A 158 -11.20 -0.86 -1.50
CA LEU A 158 -11.74 -1.56 -2.67
C LEU A 158 -10.65 -2.36 -3.40
N GLY A 159 -9.46 -1.79 -3.58
CA GLY A 159 -8.30 -2.50 -4.14
C GLY A 159 -7.97 -3.77 -3.38
N THR A 160 -7.91 -3.68 -2.05
CA THR A 160 -7.70 -4.82 -1.16
C THR A 160 -8.83 -5.86 -1.31
N LEU A 161 -10.10 -5.44 -1.30
CA LEU A 161 -11.25 -6.34 -1.41
C LEU A 161 -11.20 -7.17 -2.70
N PHE A 162 -10.99 -6.52 -3.85
CA PHE A 162 -10.93 -7.21 -5.13
C PHE A 162 -9.76 -8.19 -5.21
N MET A 163 -8.58 -7.81 -4.66
CA MET A 163 -7.43 -8.71 -4.62
C MET A 163 -7.64 -9.89 -3.68
N VAL A 164 -8.24 -9.68 -2.51
CA VAL A 164 -8.58 -10.78 -1.57
C VAL A 164 -9.50 -11.77 -2.25
N ILE A 165 -10.59 -11.32 -2.85
CA ILE A 165 -11.54 -12.21 -3.53
C ILE A 165 -10.86 -12.94 -4.70
N ALA A 166 -10.09 -12.23 -5.53
CA ALA A 166 -9.42 -12.82 -6.69
C ALA A 166 -8.43 -13.91 -6.29
N LYS A 167 -7.63 -13.68 -5.27
CA LYS A 167 -6.50 -14.55 -4.92
C LYS A 167 -6.86 -15.63 -3.93
N SER A 168 -7.71 -15.35 -2.93
CA SER A 168 -8.04 -16.34 -1.89
C SER A 168 -9.23 -17.23 -2.23
N VAL A 169 -10.16 -16.76 -3.07
CA VAL A 169 -11.39 -17.53 -3.40
C VAL A 169 -11.25 -18.22 -4.75
N PHE A 170 -10.75 -17.50 -5.76
CA PHE A 170 -10.77 -18.03 -7.13
C PHE A 170 -9.45 -18.67 -7.58
N LEU A 171 -8.32 -18.21 -7.06
CA LEU A 171 -7.02 -18.64 -7.60
C LEU A 171 -6.32 -19.69 -6.74
N TYR A 172 -6.34 -19.59 -5.42
CA TYR A 172 -5.48 -20.42 -4.58
C TYR A 172 -6.15 -21.14 -3.42
N ILE A 173 -7.33 -20.82 -2.96
CA ILE A 173 -7.96 -21.35 -1.73
C ILE A 173 -6.88 -21.56 -0.63
N ASN A 174 -6.15 -20.52 -0.30
CA ASN A 174 -5.04 -20.58 0.66
C ASN A 174 -5.46 -19.88 1.96
N ALA A 175 -5.50 -20.64 3.05
CA ALA A 175 -5.92 -20.12 4.36
C ALA A 175 -5.06 -18.95 4.85
N PHE A 176 -3.78 -18.94 4.54
CA PHE A 176 -2.87 -17.85 4.93
C PHE A 176 -3.20 -16.55 4.18
N ILE A 177 -3.38 -16.62 2.85
CA ILE A 177 -3.76 -15.45 2.03
C ILE A 177 -5.13 -14.93 2.47
N LEU A 178 -6.08 -15.83 2.75
CA LEU A 178 -7.41 -15.45 3.24
C LEU A 178 -7.32 -14.75 4.59
N ALA A 179 -6.58 -15.32 5.54
CA ALA A 179 -6.44 -14.75 6.89
C ALA A 179 -5.78 -13.35 6.84
N ILE A 180 -4.67 -13.21 6.13
CA ILE A 180 -4.01 -11.90 5.97
C ILE A 180 -4.91 -10.93 5.20
N GLY A 181 -5.61 -11.40 4.17
CA GLY A 181 -6.56 -10.60 3.41
C GLY A 181 -7.70 -10.05 4.29
N ILE A 182 -8.24 -10.85 5.19
CA ILE A 182 -9.25 -10.42 6.17
C ILE A 182 -8.66 -9.35 7.11
N ILE A 183 -7.42 -9.55 7.59
CA ILE A 183 -6.73 -8.55 8.42
C ILE A 183 -6.57 -7.23 7.66
N CYS A 184 -6.04 -7.26 6.44
CA CYS A 184 -5.91 -6.07 5.59
C CYS A 184 -7.24 -5.33 5.46
N TYR A 185 -8.28 -6.06 5.05
CA TYR A 185 -9.60 -5.49 4.81
C TYR A 185 -10.21 -4.90 6.07
N THR A 186 -10.05 -5.57 7.22
CA THR A 186 -10.53 -5.06 8.51
C THR A 186 -9.90 -3.71 8.85
N PHE A 187 -8.58 -3.59 8.75
CA PHE A 187 -7.89 -2.32 9.00
C PHE A 187 -8.24 -1.24 7.97
N ASP A 188 -8.46 -1.61 6.71
CA ASP A 188 -8.88 -0.67 5.67
C ASP A 188 -10.30 -0.14 5.95
N VAL A 189 -11.23 -0.98 6.39
CA VAL A 189 -12.58 -0.55 6.84
C VAL A 189 -12.49 0.40 8.04
N LEU A 190 -11.71 0.03 9.06
CA LEU A 190 -11.49 0.88 10.23
C LEU A 190 -10.87 2.24 9.83
N TYR A 191 -9.94 2.24 8.88
CA TYR A 191 -9.34 3.46 8.36
C TYR A 191 -10.38 4.36 7.66
N VAL A 192 -11.28 3.80 6.84
CA VAL A 192 -12.41 4.54 6.24
C VAL A 192 -13.33 5.13 7.32
N LEU A 193 -13.69 4.33 8.34
CA LEU A 193 -14.55 4.79 9.44
C LEU A 193 -13.96 5.99 10.20
N CYS A 194 -12.64 6.09 10.32
CA CYS A 194 -11.98 7.27 10.91
C CYS A 194 -12.28 8.58 10.14
N PHE A 195 -12.53 8.52 8.84
CA PHE A 195 -12.93 9.70 8.05
C PHE A 195 -14.41 10.04 8.23
N LEU A 196 -15.29 9.04 8.26
CA LEU A 196 -16.73 9.22 8.38
C LEU A 196 -17.10 9.81 9.74
N LYS A 197 -16.54 9.28 10.84
CA LYS A 197 -16.78 9.78 12.21
C LYS A 197 -16.39 11.25 12.37
N LYS A 198 -15.29 11.69 11.75
CA LYS A 198 -14.86 13.10 11.82
C LYS A 198 -15.82 14.05 11.11
N ASN A 199 -16.41 13.62 10.01
CA ASN A 199 -17.40 14.42 9.28
C ASN A 199 -18.72 14.56 10.08
N SER A 200 -19.16 13.51 10.75
CA SER A 200 -20.35 13.56 11.61
C SER A 200 -20.21 14.57 12.75
N ASN A 201 -19.06 14.60 13.42
CA ASN A 201 -18.81 15.58 14.50
C ASN A 201 -18.79 17.03 14.00
N LYS A 202 -18.30 17.29 12.77
CA LYS A 202 -18.37 18.63 12.18
C LYS A 202 -19.78 19.06 11.83
N VAL A 203 -20.62 18.16 11.33
CA VAL A 203 -22.01 18.45 10.98
C VAL A 203 -22.84 18.73 12.25
N ASN A 204 -22.60 18.03 13.35
CA ASN A 204 -23.28 18.24 14.62
C ASN A 204 -22.88 19.57 15.28
N LEU A 205 -21.63 20.04 15.12
CA LEU A 205 -21.18 21.35 15.61
C LEU A 205 -21.74 22.55 14.81
N LEU A 206 -22.22 22.31 13.60
CA LEU A 206 -22.86 23.36 12.77
C LEU A 206 -24.39 23.40 12.93
N ARG A 207 -24.97 22.45 13.68
CA ARG A 207 -26.40 22.34 13.93
C ARG A 207 -26.79 22.70 15.38
N GLY A 208 -25.85 22.97 16.26
CA GLY A 208 -26.04 23.46 17.62
C GLY A 208 -25.57 24.91 17.76
#